data_cff6ec99a52ad4f42b1c3d7ee92261d8
#
_entry.id   cff6ec99a52ad4f42b1c3d7ee92261d8
#
_cell.length_a   1.000
_cell.length_b   1.000
_cell.length_c   1.000
_cell.angle_alpha   90.00
_cell.angle_beta   90.00
_cell.angle_gamma   90.00
#
_symmetry.space_group_name_H-M   'P 1'
#
loop_
_entity.id
_entity.type
_entity.pdbx_description
1 polymer ?
#
loop_
_entity_poly.entity_id
_entity_poly.type
_entity_poly.pdbx_seq_one_letter_code
_entity_poly.pdbx_strand_id
1 'polypeptide(L)'
;WYTDKALNNKFDPDTKVTSSMTLYAKWTAEPVDDSKSKIVLAIGKKEATVFGETKINDVAPLIRNNRTMLPSRFVAESLGAVVSWNEEKELVTIKGKDKDGGDVTILITIGAEYATVNGEAVKLDSPAFLENDRTYTPIRFISERLSASVEWNENDNSVIITKNN
;
A
#
# COMPACT_ATOMS: atom_id res chain seq x y z
N TRP A 1 -17.17 -32.37 -5.67
CA TRP A 1 -18.57 -32.37 -6.07
C TRP A 1 -19.42 -33.07 -5.02
N TYR A 2 -20.71 -32.73 -4.94
CA TYR A 2 -21.67 -33.27 -3.96
C TYR A 2 -22.95 -33.70 -4.67
N THR A 3 -23.62 -34.71 -4.15
CA THR A 3 -24.87 -35.24 -4.71
C THR A 3 -26.11 -34.51 -4.20
N ASP A 4 -25.95 -33.60 -3.23
CA ASP A 4 -27.05 -32.82 -2.66
C ASP A 4 -26.71 -31.33 -2.62
N LYS A 5 -27.74 -30.47 -2.73
CA LYS A 5 -27.62 -29.00 -2.75
C LYS A 5 -27.10 -28.44 -1.40
N ALA A 6 -27.29 -29.20 -0.29
CA ALA A 6 -26.81 -28.81 1.03
C ALA A 6 -25.32 -29.10 1.22
N LEU A 7 -24.68 -29.75 0.24
CA LEU A 7 -23.24 -30.08 0.21
C LEU A 7 -22.79 -30.96 1.39
N ASN A 8 -23.66 -31.89 1.82
CA ASN A 8 -23.36 -32.83 2.89
C ASN A 8 -22.81 -34.16 2.36
N ASN A 9 -23.26 -34.59 1.17
CA ASN A 9 -22.91 -35.88 0.60
C ASN A 9 -21.92 -35.71 -0.56
N LYS A 10 -20.64 -35.98 -0.28
CA LYS A 10 -19.58 -35.90 -1.30
C LYS A 10 -19.78 -36.97 -2.37
N PHE A 11 -19.70 -36.59 -3.63
CA PHE A 11 -19.73 -37.51 -4.76
C PHE A 11 -18.40 -38.29 -4.83
N ASP A 12 -18.50 -39.62 -4.90
CA ASP A 12 -17.38 -40.48 -5.14
C ASP A 12 -17.23 -40.67 -6.66
N PRO A 13 -16.09 -40.23 -7.27
CA PRO A 13 -15.89 -40.30 -8.70
C PRO A 13 -15.83 -41.74 -9.24
N ASP A 14 -15.55 -42.74 -8.37
CA ASP A 14 -15.48 -44.16 -8.75
C ASP A 14 -16.89 -44.78 -8.77
N THR A 15 -17.92 -44.05 -8.37
CA THR A 15 -19.31 -44.53 -8.37
C THR A 15 -19.81 -44.70 -9.81
N LYS A 16 -20.28 -45.90 -10.17
CA LYS A 16 -20.93 -46.13 -11.46
C LYS A 16 -22.25 -45.40 -11.56
N VAL A 17 -22.32 -44.39 -12.40
CA VAL A 17 -23.53 -43.60 -12.66
C VAL A 17 -24.43 -44.43 -13.58
N THR A 18 -25.60 -44.86 -13.08
CA THR A 18 -26.59 -45.67 -13.82
C THR A 18 -27.82 -44.88 -14.24
N SER A 19 -27.97 -43.63 -13.77
CA SER A 19 -29.06 -42.73 -14.12
C SER A 19 -28.58 -41.27 -14.12
N SER A 20 -29.36 -40.34 -14.66
CA SER A 20 -29.06 -38.89 -14.61
C SER A 20 -28.99 -38.44 -13.18
N MET A 21 -27.91 -37.67 -12.83
CA MET A 21 -27.76 -37.04 -11.54
C MET A 21 -27.26 -35.61 -11.68
N THR A 22 -27.61 -34.77 -10.71
CA THR A 22 -27.10 -33.40 -10.62
C THR A 22 -25.99 -33.34 -9.56
N LEU A 23 -24.83 -32.81 -9.92
CA LEU A 23 -23.74 -32.60 -8.99
C LEU A 23 -23.61 -31.11 -8.64
N TYR A 24 -23.36 -30.86 -7.38
CA TYR A 24 -23.19 -29.51 -6.81
C TYR A 24 -21.72 -29.28 -6.47
N ALA A 25 -21.18 -28.14 -6.94
CA ALA A 25 -19.84 -27.72 -6.59
C ALA A 25 -19.84 -26.93 -5.28
N LYS A 26 -18.94 -27.28 -4.36
CA LYS A 26 -18.60 -26.42 -3.22
C LYS A 26 -17.43 -25.57 -3.61
N TRP A 27 -17.66 -24.27 -3.71
CA TRP A 27 -16.60 -23.27 -3.90
C TRP A 27 -16.22 -22.77 -2.52
N THR A 28 -15.06 -23.13 -2.04
CA THR A 28 -14.39 -22.42 -0.95
C THR A 28 -13.49 -21.39 -1.60
N ALA A 29 -13.77 -20.11 -1.39
CA ALA A 29 -12.78 -19.09 -1.71
C ALA A 29 -11.54 -19.43 -0.86
N GLU A 30 -10.40 -19.67 -1.51
CA GLU A 30 -9.14 -19.68 -0.80
C GLU A 30 -9.03 -18.33 -0.10
N PRO A 31 -8.59 -18.26 1.18
CA PRO A 31 -8.34 -16.99 1.82
C PRO A 31 -7.33 -16.25 0.94
N VAL A 32 -7.77 -15.12 0.36
CA VAL A 32 -6.87 -14.26 -0.40
C VAL A 32 -5.80 -13.80 0.60
N ASP A 33 -4.54 -14.13 0.32
CA ASP A 33 -3.42 -13.63 1.12
C ASP A 33 -3.26 -12.14 0.85
N ASP A 34 -4.06 -11.36 1.56
CA ASP A 34 -4.13 -9.90 1.50
C ASP A 34 -2.80 -9.23 1.87
N SER A 35 -1.87 -9.97 2.49
CA SER A 35 -0.57 -9.44 2.91
C SER A 35 0.31 -9.04 1.72
N LYS A 36 0.14 -9.72 0.58
CA LYS A 36 0.92 -9.48 -0.65
C LYS A 36 0.60 -8.18 -1.38
N SER A 37 -0.45 -7.49 -0.99
CA SER A 37 -0.80 -6.16 -1.51
C SER A 37 -0.57 -5.04 -0.50
N LYS A 38 -0.13 -5.35 0.73
CA LYS A 38 -0.07 -4.41 1.86
C LYS A 38 1.35 -4.07 2.29
N ILE A 39 1.52 -2.81 2.68
CA ILE A 39 2.67 -2.29 3.42
C ILE A 39 2.14 -1.86 4.78
N VAL A 40 2.72 -2.40 5.87
CA VAL A 40 2.32 -2.08 7.24
C VAL A 40 3.50 -1.46 7.97
N LEU A 41 3.28 -0.26 8.53
CA LEU A 41 4.29 0.49 9.27
C LEU A 41 3.72 0.94 10.61
N ALA A 42 4.35 0.57 11.72
CA ALA A 42 3.95 1.02 13.04
C ALA A 42 4.71 2.28 13.45
N ILE A 43 4.02 3.21 14.11
CA ILE A 43 4.62 4.46 14.62
C ILE A 43 5.75 4.13 15.59
N GLY A 44 6.89 4.78 15.41
CA GLY A 44 8.08 4.61 16.24
C GLY A 44 8.87 3.33 15.99
N LYS A 45 8.47 2.47 15.06
CA LYS A 45 9.18 1.23 14.71
C LYS A 45 9.85 1.35 13.34
N LYS A 46 11.09 0.87 13.24
CA LYS A 46 11.82 0.79 11.97
C LYS A 46 11.44 -0.44 11.15
N GLU A 47 10.92 -1.46 11.80
CA GLU A 47 10.41 -2.66 11.12
C GLU A 47 9.09 -2.36 10.41
N ALA A 48 8.99 -2.81 9.18
CA ALA A 48 7.80 -2.72 8.36
C ALA A 48 7.53 -4.07 7.67
N THR A 49 6.28 -4.39 7.42
CA THR A 49 5.92 -5.50 6.55
C THR A 49 5.61 -4.93 5.17
N VAL A 50 6.29 -5.40 4.13
CA VAL A 50 6.12 -4.98 2.74
C VAL A 50 5.78 -6.22 1.92
N PHE A 51 4.51 -6.32 1.48
CA PHE A 51 4.00 -7.43 0.66
C PHE A 51 4.26 -8.81 1.27
N GLY A 52 4.09 -8.91 2.61
CA GLY A 52 4.31 -10.13 3.38
C GLY A 52 5.75 -10.35 3.86
N GLU A 53 6.71 -9.54 3.43
CA GLU A 53 8.11 -9.62 3.85
C GLU A 53 8.45 -8.55 4.90
N THR A 54 9.22 -8.91 5.92
CA THR A 54 9.74 -7.94 6.89
C THR A 54 10.92 -7.18 6.29
N LYS A 55 10.83 -5.84 6.31
CA LYS A 55 11.90 -4.92 5.89
C LYS A 55 12.23 -3.95 7.02
N ILE A 56 13.49 -3.56 7.11
CA ILE A 56 13.95 -2.57 8.07
C ILE A 56 14.12 -1.23 7.34
N ASN A 57 13.42 -0.22 7.81
CA ASN A 57 13.61 1.15 7.35
C ASN A 57 14.69 1.85 8.19
N ASP A 58 15.40 2.80 7.61
CA ASP A 58 16.45 3.58 8.29
C ASP A 58 15.90 4.37 9.47
N VAL A 59 14.69 4.88 9.32
CA VAL A 59 14.01 5.71 10.33
C VAL A 59 12.55 5.26 10.50
N ALA A 60 12.02 5.49 11.69
CA ALA A 60 10.65 5.09 12.02
C ALA A 60 9.61 6.12 11.53
N PRO A 61 8.38 5.70 11.22
CA PRO A 61 7.24 6.61 11.06
C PRO A 61 6.98 7.41 12.34
N LEU A 62 6.50 8.63 12.18
CA LEU A 62 6.14 9.49 13.32
C LEU A 62 4.84 10.28 13.06
N ILE A 63 4.28 10.82 14.13
CA ILE A 63 3.14 11.74 14.04
C ILE A 63 3.65 13.17 14.26
N ARG A 64 3.35 14.07 13.32
CA ARG A 64 3.64 15.50 13.41
C ARG A 64 2.45 16.30 12.89
N ASN A 65 2.06 17.35 13.61
CA ASN A 65 0.88 18.18 13.30
C ASN A 65 -0.40 17.34 13.07
N ASN A 66 -0.60 16.32 13.90
CA ASN A 66 -1.72 15.38 13.79
C ASN A 66 -1.79 14.64 12.43
N ARG A 67 -0.66 14.46 11.76
CA ARG A 67 -0.52 13.69 10.52
C ARG A 67 0.56 12.64 10.69
N THR A 68 0.30 11.47 10.11
CA THR A 68 1.32 10.43 10.01
C THR A 68 2.31 10.79 8.91
N MET A 69 3.55 10.98 9.31
CA MET A 69 4.65 11.32 8.44
C MET A 69 5.54 10.09 8.28
N LEU A 70 5.83 9.75 7.04
CA LEU A 70 6.65 8.61 6.69
C LEU A 70 7.87 9.02 5.88
N PRO A 71 8.96 8.24 5.96
CA PRO A 71 10.10 8.40 5.08
C PRO A 71 9.66 8.19 3.63
N SER A 72 9.66 9.25 2.85
CA SER A 72 9.09 9.28 1.49
C SER A 72 9.66 8.21 0.58
N ARG A 73 11.00 8.02 0.65
CA ARG A 73 11.72 7.06 -0.19
C ARG A 73 11.25 5.64 0.05
N PHE A 74 11.23 5.21 1.32
CA PHE A 74 10.86 3.84 1.66
C PHE A 74 9.49 3.44 1.12
N VAL A 75 8.50 4.31 1.31
CA VAL A 75 7.12 4.03 0.85
C VAL A 75 7.01 4.10 -0.65
N ALA A 76 7.54 5.16 -1.29
CA ALA A 76 7.42 5.33 -2.73
C ALA A 76 8.14 4.20 -3.50
N GLU A 77 9.35 3.81 -3.08
CA GLU A 77 10.09 2.71 -3.70
C GLU A 77 9.41 1.36 -3.44
N SER A 78 8.82 1.14 -2.27
CA SER A 78 8.02 -0.06 -2.00
C SER A 78 6.78 -0.16 -2.91
N LEU A 79 6.20 0.98 -3.31
CA LEU A 79 5.11 1.04 -4.29
C LEU A 79 5.57 0.94 -5.75
N GLY A 80 6.89 0.88 -5.99
CA GLY A 80 7.49 0.73 -7.32
C GLY A 80 7.87 2.05 -8.00
N ALA A 81 7.87 3.16 -7.26
CA ALA A 81 8.32 4.45 -7.77
C ALA A 81 9.84 4.63 -7.63
N VAL A 82 10.39 5.58 -8.36
CA VAL A 82 11.79 6.01 -8.26
C VAL A 82 11.84 7.35 -7.53
N VAL A 83 12.72 7.46 -6.53
CA VAL A 83 12.88 8.67 -5.71
C VAL A 83 14.27 9.26 -5.89
N SER A 84 14.34 10.54 -6.22
CA SER A 84 15.57 11.31 -6.26
C SER A 84 15.50 12.54 -5.37
N TRP A 85 16.66 12.99 -4.89
CA TRP A 85 16.84 14.16 -4.05
C TRP A 85 17.77 15.16 -4.72
N ASN A 86 17.37 16.41 -4.71
CA ASN A 86 18.21 17.53 -5.11
C ASN A 86 18.50 18.40 -3.89
N GLU A 87 19.74 18.41 -3.43
CA GLU A 87 20.17 19.10 -2.21
C GLU A 87 20.09 20.63 -2.35
N GLU A 88 20.52 21.18 -3.50
CA GLU A 88 20.53 22.63 -3.73
C GLU A 88 19.12 23.24 -3.72
N LYS A 89 18.13 22.47 -4.17
CA LYS A 89 16.72 22.91 -4.26
C LYS A 89 15.88 22.39 -3.10
N GLU A 90 16.46 21.60 -2.21
CA GLU A 90 15.72 20.87 -1.14
C GLU A 90 14.48 20.18 -1.70
N LEU A 91 14.63 19.51 -2.85
CA LEU A 91 13.55 18.98 -3.67
C LEU A 91 13.60 17.46 -3.76
N VAL A 92 12.51 16.82 -3.33
CA VAL A 92 12.24 15.40 -3.61
C VAL A 92 11.49 15.29 -4.94
N THR A 93 11.96 14.42 -5.81
CA THR A 93 11.24 14.02 -7.02
C THR A 93 10.88 12.55 -6.93
N ILE A 94 9.59 12.24 -7.07
CA ILE A 94 9.06 10.88 -7.10
C ILE A 94 8.43 10.65 -8.48
N LYS A 95 8.86 9.57 -9.15
CA LYS A 95 8.31 9.15 -10.45
C LYS A 95 7.75 7.75 -10.33
N GLY A 96 6.51 7.55 -10.71
CA GLY A 96 5.84 6.27 -10.62
C GLY A 96 4.66 6.16 -11.58
N LYS A 97 3.73 5.28 -11.24
CA LYS A 97 2.48 5.07 -12.00
C LYS A 97 1.28 5.42 -11.14
N ASP A 98 0.30 6.04 -11.76
CA ASP A 98 -1.00 6.31 -11.16
C ASP A 98 -1.95 5.10 -11.25
N LYS A 99 -3.18 5.25 -10.77
CA LYS A 99 -4.21 4.19 -10.75
C LYS A 99 -4.64 3.69 -12.14
N ASP A 100 -4.40 4.48 -13.17
CA ASP A 100 -4.75 4.16 -14.57
C ASP A 100 -3.53 3.68 -15.36
N GLY A 101 -2.37 3.50 -14.68
CA GLY A 101 -1.10 3.09 -15.28
C GLY A 101 -0.35 4.23 -15.98
N GLY A 102 -0.85 5.46 -15.88
CA GLY A 102 -0.21 6.67 -16.40
C GLY A 102 1.04 7.05 -15.61
N ASP A 103 1.93 7.80 -16.23
CA ASP A 103 3.11 8.33 -15.53
C ASP A 103 2.72 9.45 -14.58
N VAL A 104 3.18 9.35 -13.34
CA VAL A 104 3.03 10.41 -12.35
C VAL A 104 4.39 10.91 -11.89
N THR A 105 4.57 12.22 -11.89
CA THR A 105 5.75 12.90 -11.33
C THR A 105 5.30 13.82 -10.21
N ILE A 106 5.83 13.60 -9.01
CA ILE A 106 5.54 14.38 -7.81
C ILE A 106 6.83 15.13 -7.43
N LEU A 107 6.71 16.43 -7.25
CA LEU A 107 7.79 17.30 -6.78
C LEU A 107 7.40 17.89 -5.43
N ILE A 108 8.24 17.69 -4.43
CA ILE A 108 8.00 18.16 -3.05
C ILE A 108 9.22 18.94 -2.57
N THR A 109 9.06 20.23 -2.36
CA THR A 109 10.08 21.06 -1.72
C THR A 109 9.91 21.03 -0.21
N ILE A 110 11.02 20.93 0.53
CA ILE A 110 10.99 20.92 1.99
C ILE A 110 10.38 22.24 2.51
N GLY A 111 9.50 22.12 3.49
CA GLY A 111 8.81 23.25 4.11
C GLY A 111 7.69 23.90 3.28
N ALA A 112 7.52 23.51 2.02
CA ALA A 112 6.45 24.05 1.18
C ALA A 112 5.07 23.50 1.55
N GLU A 113 4.04 24.35 1.48
CA GLU A 113 2.64 23.95 1.67
C GLU A 113 2.02 23.26 0.45
N TYR A 114 2.68 23.36 -0.70
CA TYR A 114 2.23 22.79 -1.98
C TYR A 114 3.30 21.90 -2.56
N ALA A 115 2.87 20.79 -3.12
CA ALA A 115 3.65 19.94 -4.01
C ALA A 115 3.20 20.17 -5.45
N THR A 116 3.99 19.71 -6.41
CA THR A 116 3.59 19.68 -7.81
C THR A 116 3.35 18.23 -8.25
N VAL A 117 2.22 17.97 -8.86
CA VAL A 117 1.87 16.66 -9.43
C VAL A 117 1.60 16.85 -10.93
N ASN A 118 2.43 16.26 -11.78
CA ASN A 118 2.36 16.40 -13.24
C ASN A 118 2.28 17.87 -13.72
N GLY A 119 2.97 18.77 -13.01
CA GLY A 119 2.99 20.20 -13.31
C GLY A 119 1.91 21.02 -12.60
N GLU A 120 0.94 20.41 -11.94
CA GLU A 120 -0.12 21.11 -11.22
C GLU A 120 0.19 21.22 -9.73
N ALA A 121 -0.05 22.41 -9.15
CA ALA A 121 0.15 22.64 -7.72
C ALA A 121 -0.98 22.01 -6.90
N VAL A 122 -0.61 21.20 -5.91
CA VAL A 122 -1.54 20.50 -5.01
C VAL A 122 -1.13 20.79 -3.57
N LYS A 123 -2.10 21.21 -2.76
CA LYS A 123 -1.86 21.50 -1.35
C LYS A 123 -1.56 20.24 -0.56
N LEU A 124 -0.54 20.32 0.31
CA LEU A 124 -0.20 19.28 1.27
C LEU A 124 -0.99 19.46 2.57
N ASP A 125 -1.37 18.38 3.21
CA ASP A 125 -2.00 18.42 4.55
C ASP A 125 -1.03 18.87 5.63
N SER A 126 0.25 18.67 5.42
CA SER A 126 1.36 19.13 6.24
C SER A 126 2.61 19.26 5.36
N PRO A 127 3.44 20.30 5.56
CA PRO A 127 4.70 20.42 4.83
C PRO A 127 5.61 19.23 5.05
N ALA A 128 6.35 18.84 4.01
CA ALA A 128 7.44 17.90 4.14
C ALA A 128 8.59 18.51 4.95
N PHE A 129 9.33 17.69 5.67
CA PHE A 129 10.49 18.14 6.45
C PHE A 129 11.63 17.13 6.43
N LEU A 130 12.82 17.60 6.73
CA LEU A 130 14.02 16.76 6.91
C LEU A 130 14.21 16.46 8.39
N GLU A 131 14.46 15.21 8.71
CA GLU A 131 14.89 14.76 10.03
C GLU A 131 15.82 13.55 9.89
N ASN A 132 17.00 13.58 10.50
CA ASN A 132 18.03 12.55 10.37
C ASN A 132 18.38 12.21 8.91
N ASP A 133 18.57 13.23 8.08
CA ASP A 133 18.86 13.14 6.64
C ASP A 133 17.82 12.33 5.84
N ARG A 134 16.59 12.26 6.32
CA ARG A 134 15.46 11.63 5.65
C ARG A 134 14.33 12.61 5.47
N THR A 135 13.73 12.60 4.30
CA THR A 135 12.54 13.41 4.01
C THR A 135 11.30 12.69 4.50
N TYR A 136 10.57 13.35 5.38
CA TYR A 136 9.26 12.94 5.83
C TYR A 136 8.16 13.69 5.08
N THR A 137 7.16 12.96 4.62
CA THR A 137 6.01 13.51 3.92
C THR A 137 4.71 12.94 4.48
N PRO A 138 3.57 13.66 4.31
CA PRO A 138 2.25 13.09 4.61
C PRO A 138 2.02 11.84 3.77
N ILE A 139 1.87 10.70 4.45
CA ILE A 139 1.81 9.40 3.78
C ILE A 139 0.71 9.29 2.74
N ARG A 140 -0.48 9.77 3.07
CA ARG A 140 -1.66 9.69 2.21
C ARG A 140 -1.43 10.38 0.88
N PHE A 141 -0.76 11.54 0.91
CA PHE A 141 -0.48 12.32 -0.29
C PHE A 141 0.29 11.53 -1.35
N ILE A 142 1.38 10.84 -0.95
CA ILE A 142 2.20 10.07 -1.90
C ILE A 142 1.49 8.78 -2.30
N SER A 143 0.96 8.04 -1.32
CA SER A 143 0.38 6.72 -1.55
C SER A 143 -0.80 6.76 -2.52
N GLU A 144 -1.74 7.70 -2.34
CA GLU A 144 -2.91 7.83 -3.21
C GLU A 144 -2.55 8.15 -4.65
N ARG A 145 -1.46 8.88 -4.87
CA ARG A 145 -0.98 9.21 -6.23
C ARG A 145 -0.18 8.08 -6.88
N LEU A 146 0.29 7.14 -6.08
CA LEU A 146 0.96 5.92 -6.53
C LEU A 146 0.04 4.68 -6.48
N SER A 147 -1.25 4.88 -6.68
CA SER A 147 -2.26 3.79 -6.74
C SER A 147 -2.38 2.98 -5.46
N ALA A 148 -2.27 3.61 -4.31
CA ALA A 148 -2.44 2.94 -3.03
C ALA A 148 -3.45 3.67 -2.14
N SER A 149 -4.23 2.93 -1.37
CA SER A 149 -5.07 3.45 -0.30
C SER A 149 -4.34 3.41 1.04
N VAL A 150 -4.76 4.26 1.97
CA VAL A 150 -4.13 4.39 3.29
C VAL A 150 -5.18 4.31 4.37
N GLU A 151 -5.00 3.37 5.29
CA GLU A 151 -5.83 3.16 6.47
C GLU A 151 -4.99 3.27 7.74
N TRP A 152 -5.60 3.79 8.79
CA TRP A 152 -5.02 3.83 10.13
C TRP A 152 -5.60 2.71 10.99
N ASN A 153 -4.74 1.95 11.65
CA ASN A 153 -5.13 0.94 12.62
C ASN A 153 -4.82 1.43 14.04
N GLU A 154 -5.88 1.78 14.78
CA GLU A 154 -5.78 2.30 16.14
C GLU A 154 -5.31 1.25 17.16
N ASN A 155 -5.53 -0.05 16.89
CA ASN A 155 -5.24 -1.11 17.85
C ASN A 155 -3.73 -1.30 18.07
N ASP A 156 -2.92 -1.07 17.04
CA ASP A 156 -1.46 -1.25 17.09
C ASP A 156 -0.68 0.00 16.67
N ASN A 157 -1.37 1.13 16.50
CA ASN A 157 -0.79 2.39 16.04
C ASN A 157 0.00 2.22 14.72
N SER A 158 -0.58 1.54 13.77
CA SER A 158 0.03 1.31 12.47
C SER A 158 -0.71 1.96 11.31
N VAL A 159 0.03 2.20 10.24
CA VAL A 159 -0.51 2.57 8.94
C VAL A 159 -0.49 1.35 8.03
N ILE A 160 -1.60 1.09 7.38
CA ILE A 160 -1.75 0.08 6.36
C ILE A 160 -1.90 0.77 5.02
N ILE A 161 -0.96 0.53 4.11
CA ILE A 161 -1.00 1.01 2.73
C ILE A 161 -1.31 -0.18 1.85
N THR A 162 -2.41 -0.13 1.14
CA THR A 162 -2.82 -1.20 0.22
C THR A 162 -2.61 -0.74 -1.21
N LYS A 163 -1.76 -1.45 -1.96
CA LYS A 163 -1.56 -1.22 -3.38
C LYS A 163 -2.81 -1.68 -4.14
N ASN A 164 -3.39 -0.78 -4.92
CA ASN A 164 -4.51 -1.10 -5.80
C ASN A 164 -3.94 -1.67 -7.12
N ASN A 165 -4.49 -2.80 -7.54
CA ASN A 165 -4.13 -3.45 -8.81
C ASN A 165 -4.87 -2.80 -9.96
#